data_905175cb59eb97e433d3ebb1d558a0f4
#
_entry.id   905175cb59eb97e433d3ebb1d558a0f4
#
_cell.length_a   1.000
_cell.length_b   1.000
_cell.length_c   1.000
_cell.angle_alpha   90.00
_cell.angle_beta   90.00
_cell.angle_gamma   90.00
#
_symmetry.space_group_name_H-M   'P 1'
#
loop_
_entity.id
_entity.type
_entity.pdbx_description
1 polymer ?
#
loop_
_entity_poly.entity_id
_entity_poly.type
_entity_poly.pdbx_seq_one_letter_code
_entity_poly.pdbx_strand_id
1 'polypeptide(L)'
;MRILVTGGAGFIGSNFVHYVLEEHDDDEVITLDALTYAGSKDNLDGVRDNPRHEFVEGDIRNRDLVTKLVSDVDAIVNFAAESHVDQSIEGAKPFVTTNVQGTQILLEAANEGNIDRFLQISTDEVYGQILDGKFSEDDPLDPRNPYAATKAGADLLAQSFETTHDLPVLITRTCNNFGPRQHPEKLIPKFIRNAAVGENLPVYGDGSNVREWIYVEDNCRALDVVLREGAVGEMYNIGSHTEKTNLEVTEAILDAVGADEDLIEFVDDRAGHDQRYALETEKIEALGWEPVYAFEEGLERTVDYYLN
;
A
#
# COMPACT_ATOMS: atom_id res chain seq x y z
N MET A 1 5.94 4.09 -21.34
CA MET A 1 6.78 3.32 -20.38
C MET A 1 6.19 1.92 -20.27
N ARG A 2 7.02 0.87 -20.18
CA ARG A 2 6.55 -0.49 -19.87
C ARG A 2 6.88 -0.81 -18.42
N ILE A 3 5.86 -1.05 -17.59
CA ILE A 3 5.98 -1.10 -16.14
C ILE A 3 5.65 -2.51 -15.63
N LEU A 4 6.54 -3.12 -14.84
CA LEU A 4 6.24 -4.32 -14.08
C LEU A 4 5.64 -3.92 -12.72
N VAL A 5 4.37 -4.23 -12.50
CA VAL A 5 3.66 -4.02 -11.23
C VAL A 5 3.54 -5.34 -10.50
N THR A 6 4.35 -5.56 -9.45
CA THR A 6 4.26 -6.75 -8.62
C THR A 6 3.21 -6.56 -7.53
N GLY A 7 2.46 -7.61 -7.19
CA GLY A 7 1.31 -7.48 -6.28
C GLY A 7 0.15 -6.68 -6.89
N GLY A 8 0.10 -6.59 -8.24
CA GLY A 8 -0.86 -5.76 -8.95
C GLY A 8 -2.30 -6.32 -9.00
N ALA A 9 -2.55 -7.52 -8.47
CA ALA A 9 -3.90 -8.04 -8.24
C ALA A 9 -4.37 -7.82 -6.78
N GLY A 10 -3.54 -7.22 -5.92
CA GLY A 10 -3.88 -6.78 -4.57
C GLY A 10 -4.62 -5.43 -4.58
N PHE A 11 -4.91 -4.89 -3.40
CA PHE A 11 -5.69 -3.66 -3.21
C PHE A 11 -5.07 -2.44 -3.91
N ILE A 12 -3.93 -1.94 -3.41
CA ILE A 12 -3.31 -0.71 -3.94
C ILE A 12 -2.77 -0.97 -5.34
N GLY A 13 -2.10 -2.13 -5.56
CA GLY A 13 -1.52 -2.47 -6.85
C GLY A 13 -2.54 -2.52 -7.99
N SER A 14 -3.73 -3.08 -7.78
CA SER A 14 -4.78 -3.11 -8.82
C SER A 14 -5.34 -1.71 -9.11
N ASN A 15 -5.54 -0.87 -8.09
CA ASN A 15 -5.94 0.52 -8.32
C ASN A 15 -4.86 1.29 -9.09
N PHE A 16 -3.58 1.04 -8.81
CA PHE A 16 -2.48 1.64 -9.57
C PHE A 16 -2.44 1.15 -11.03
N VAL A 17 -2.68 -0.13 -11.28
CA VAL A 17 -2.77 -0.67 -12.66
C VAL A 17 -3.91 0.00 -13.43
N HIS A 18 -5.10 0.13 -12.83
CA HIS A 18 -6.23 0.85 -13.44
C HIS A 18 -5.85 2.30 -13.74
N TYR A 19 -5.30 3.00 -12.74
CA TYR A 19 -4.90 4.39 -12.85
C TYR A 19 -3.91 4.63 -14.00
N VAL A 20 -2.82 3.86 -14.08
CA VAL A 20 -1.80 4.02 -15.13
C VAL A 20 -2.39 3.80 -16.52
N LEU A 21 -3.21 2.76 -16.70
CA LEU A 21 -3.82 2.46 -17.99
C LEU A 21 -4.90 3.46 -18.42
N GLU A 22 -5.50 4.18 -17.48
CA GLU A 22 -6.48 5.24 -17.73
C GLU A 22 -5.80 6.58 -18.05
N GLU A 23 -4.78 6.96 -17.27
CA GLU A 23 -4.15 8.28 -17.37
C GLU A 23 -3.05 8.37 -18.44
N HIS A 24 -2.44 7.23 -18.82
CA HIS A 24 -1.28 7.21 -19.72
C HIS A 24 -1.52 6.30 -20.94
N ASP A 25 -1.90 6.89 -22.06
CA ASP A 25 -2.26 6.15 -23.30
C ASP A 25 -1.09 5.36 -23.90
N ASP A 26 0.15 5.78 -23.68
CA ASP A 26 1.36 5.16 -24.23
C ASP A 26 2.04 4.16 -23.28
N ASP A 27 1.51 3.97 -22.07
CA ASP A 27 2.10 3.06 -21.10
C ASP A 27 1.52 1.64 -21.21
N GLU A 28 2.40 0.65 -21.01
CA GLU A 28 2.05 -0.77 -20.92
C GLU A 28 2.33 -1.28 -19.49
N VAL A 29 1.48 -2.15 -18.98
CA VAL A 29 1.61 -2.72 -17.64
C VAL A 29 1.65 -4.24 -17.70
N ILE A 30 2.69 -4.82 -17.09
CA ILE A 30 2.74 -6.25 -16.76
C ILE A 30 2.44 -6.39 -15.28
N THR A 31 1.34 -7.05 -14.94
CA THR A 31 1.00 -7.39 -13.55
C THR A 31 1.56 -8.75 -13.20
N LEU A 32 2.44 -8.84 -12.19
CA LEU A 32 2.91 -10.09 -11.60
C LEU A 32 2.28 -10.26 -10.22
N ASP A 33 1.48 -11.32 -10.01
CA ASP A 33 0.85 -11.60 -8.72
C ASP A 33 0.79 -13.10 -8.45
N ALA A 34 1.06 -13.50 -7.21
CA ALA A 34 1.02 -14.90 -6.77
C ALA A 34 -0.39 -15.36 -6.38
N LEU A 35 -1.39 -14.45 -6.39
CA LEU A 35 -2.77 -14.68 -5.99
C LEU A 35 -2.87 -15.37 -4.62
N THR A 36 -2.14 -14.84 -3.64
CA THR A 36 -2.24 -15.29 -2.26
C THR A 36 -3.56 -14.82 -1.63
N TYR A 37 -3.64 -14.68 -0.32
CA TYR A 37 -4.89 -14.38 0.38
C TYR A 37 -5.56 -13.05 -0.03
N ALA A 38 -4.79 -12.04 -0.46
CA ALA A 38 -5.30 -10.70 -0.78
C ALA A 38 -5.35 -10.38 -2.28
N GLY A 39 -4.70 -11.19 -3.12
CA GLY A 39 -4.71 -11.03 -4.58
C GLY A 39 -5.93 -11.68 -5.22
N SER A 40 -6.65 -10.97 -6.09
CA SER A 40 -7.75 -11.52 -6.89
C SER A 40 -7.68 -11.00 -8.32
N LYS A 41 -7.91 -11.89 -9.30
CA LYS A 41 -8.05 -11.49 -10.71
C LYS A 41 -9.26 -10.57 -10.93
N ASP A 42 -10.26 -10.63 -10.06
CA ASP A 42 -11.45 -9.78 -10.14
C ASP A 42 -11.10 -8.31 -9.87
N ASN A 43 -10.04 -8.04 -9.12
CA ASN A 43 -9.53 -6.68 -8.91
C ASN A 43 -9.02 -6.02 -10.21
N LEU A 44 -8.73 -6.82 -11.24
CA LEU A 44 -8.29 -6.37 -12.58
C LEU A 44 -9.43 -6.35 -13.60
N ASP A 45 -10.68 -6.60 -13.19
CA ASP A 45 -11.84 -6.45 -14.09
C ASP A 45 -11.89 -5.01 -14.62
N GLY A 46 -12.19 -4.87 -15.92
CA GLY A 46 -12.13 -3.57 -16.60
C GLY A 46 -10.80 -3.28 -17.31
N VAL A 47 -9.67 -3.86 -16.86
CA VAL A 47 -8.36 -3.74 -17.53
C VAL A 47 -7.83 -5.07 -18.06
N ARG A 48 -8.46 -6.18 -17.71
CA ARG A 48 -8.02 -7.54 -18.11
C ARG A 48 -7.86 -7.71 -19.62
N ASP A 49 -8.77 -7.15 -20.40
CA ASP A 49 -8.80 -7.23 -21.85
C ASP A 49 -8.15 -6.03 -22.55
N ASN A 50 -7.54 -5.11 -21.78
CA ASN A 50 -6.81 -3.97 -22.34
C ASN A 50 -5.55 -4.47 -23.08
N PRO A 51 -5.34 -4.14 -24.37
CA PRO A 51 -4.17 -4.60 -25.13
C PRO A 51 -2.82 -4.12 -24.55
N ARG A 52 -2.83 -3.15 -23.69
CA ARG A 52 -1.65 -2.62 -22.97
C ARG A 52 -1.43 -3.27 -21.59
N HIS A 53 -2.25 -4.28 -21.22
CA HIS A 53 -2.14 -4.99 -19.96
C HIS A 53 -1.84 -6.48 -20.20
N GLU A 54 -0.84 -6.98 -19.48
CA GLU A 54 -0.51 -8.40 -19.41
C GLU A 54 -0.57 -8.89 -17.96
N PHE A 55 -1.30 -9.95 -17.67
CA PHE A 55 -1.32 -10.59 -16.35
C PHE A 55 -0.48 -11.85 -16.34
N VAL A 56 0.47 -11.92 -15.41
CA VAL A 56 1.32 -13.08 -15.15
C VAL A 56 1.07 -13.59 -13.73
N GLU A 57 0.56 -14.80 -13.60
CA GLU A 57 0.45 -15.48 -12.32
C GLU A 57 1.82 -16.05 -11.92
N GLY A 58 2.37 -15.54 -10.80
CA GLY A 58 3.69 -15.96 -10.34
C GLY A 58 4.14 -15.22 -9.09
N ASP A 59 5.20 -15.74 -8.51
CA ASP A 59 5.75 -15.28 -7.23
C ASP A 59 7.06 -14.52 -7.46
N ILE A 60 7.22 -13.36 -6.80
CA ILE A 60 8.47 -12.57 -6.84
C ILE A 60 9.71 -13.34 -6.33
N ARG A 61 9.51 -14.43 -5.58
CA ARG A 61 10.56 -15.34 -5.13
C ARG A 61 11.05 -16.29 -6.23
N ASN A 62 10.37 -16.34 -7.37
CA ASN A 62 10.81 -17.13 -8.54
C ASN A 62 11.78 -16.31 -9.40
N ARG A 63 13.10 -16.50 -9.13
CA ARG A 63 14.16 -15.75 -9.81
C ARG A 63 14.08 -15.84 -11.33
N ASP A 64 13.87 -17.05 -11.88
CA ASP A 64 13.87 -17.23 -13.33
C ASP A 64 12.73 -16.47 -13.99
N LEU A 65 11.54 -16.48 -13.37
CA LEU A 65 10.38 -15.73 -13.85
C LEU A 65 10.63 -14.22 -13.76
N VAL A 66 11.10 -13.74 -12.60
CA VAL A 66 11.38 -12.33 -12.36
C VAL A 66 12.42 -11.80 -13.34
N THR A 67 13.55 -12.51 -13.53
CA THR A 67 14.60 -12.10 -14.47
C THR A 67 14.06 -12.01 -15.92
N LYS A 68 13.20 -12.96 -16.31
CA LYS A 68 12.57 -12.92 -17.64
C LYS A 68 11.68 -11.68 -17.81
N LEU A 69 10.85 -11.35 -16.82
CA LEU A 69 9.93 -10.21 -16.89
C LEU A 69 10.68 -8.87 -16.88
N VAL A 70 11.69 -8.76 -16.01
CA VAL A 70 12.50 -7.54 -15.87
C VAL A 70 13.29 -7.19 -17.14
N SER A 71 13.68 -8.19 -17.96
CA SER A 71 14.40 -7.96 -19.21
C SER A 71 13.61 -7.20 -20.29
N ASP A 72 12.32 -6.97 -20.08
CA ASP A 72 11.40 -6.40 -21.08
C ASP A 72 10.58 -5.23 -20.52
N VAL A 73 11.08 -4.57 -19.46
CA VAL A 73 10.39 -3.43 -18.84
C VAL A 73 11.35 -2.27 -18.57
N ASP A 74 10.82 -1.06 -18.55
CA ASP A 74 11.55 0.17 -18.23
C ASP A 74 11.56 0.41 -16.71
N ALA A 75 10.49 0.05 -16.01
CA ALA A 75 10.33 0.32 -14.57
C ALA A 75 9.68 -0.83 -13.82
N ILE A 76 9.96 -0.89 -12.50
CA ILE A 76 9.33 -1.81 -11.56
C ILE A 76 8.64 -1.01 -10.46
N VAL A 77 7.38 -1.35 -10.14
CA VAL A 77 6.66 -0.86 -8.96
C VAL A 77 6.32 -2.06 -8.08
N ASN A 78 6.97 -2.14 -6.92
CA ASN A 78 6.91 -3.31 -6.05
C ASN A 78 5.86 -3.15 -4.94
N PHE A 79 4.61 -3.61 -5.21
CA PHE A 79 3.56 -3.75 -4.20
C PHE A 79 3.53 -5.12 -3.54
N ALA A 80 4.19 -6.14 -4.10
CA ALA A 80 4.12 -7.50 -3.61
C ALA A 80 4.65 -7.60 -2.17
N ALA A 81 3.77 -7.92 -1.23
CA ALA A 81 4.09 -8.06 0.18
C ALA A 81 3.03 -8.89 0.92
N GLU A 82 3.45 -9.58 1.97
CA GLU A 82 2.56 -9.98 3.05
C GLU A 82 2.30 -8.74 3.94
N SER A 83 1.02 -8.42 4.24
CA SER A 83 0.67 -7.13 4.85
C SER A 83 -0.29 -7.22 6.05
N HIS A 84 -0.61 -8.42 6.54
CA HIS A 84 -1.52 -8.60 7.67
C HIS A 84 -0.75 -8.62 8.99
N VAL A 85 -0.81 -7.51 9.76
CA VAL A 85 -0.03 -7.32 10.99
C VAL A 85 -0.24 -8.46 11.99
N ASP A 86 -1.50 -8.84 12.30
CA ASP A 86 -1.79 -9.88 13.30
C ASP A 86 -1.21 -11.23 12.88
N GLN A 87 -1.32 -11.61 11.60
CA GLN A 87 -0.69 -12.82 11.06
C GLN A 87 0.85 -12.76 11.15
N SER A 88 1.45 -11.56 11.05
CA SER A 88 2.89 -11.40 11.21
C SER A 88 3.37 -11.70 12.64
N ILE A 89 2.53 -11.40 13.63
CA ILE A 89 2.80 -11.68 15.05
C ILE A 89 2.68 -13.18 15.32
N GLU A 90 1.73 -13.86 14.70
CA GLU A 90 1.57 -15.30 14.81
C GLU A 90 2.69 -16.09 14.10
N GLY A 91 3.21 -15.56 12.98
CA GLY A 91 4.23 -16.23 12.20
C GLY A 91 4.96 -15.34 11.19
N ALA A 92 6.14 -14.82 11.55
CA ALA A 92 6.90 -13.88 10.72
C ALA A 92 7.51 -14.47 9.43
N LYS A 93 7.63 -15.80 9.30
CA LYS A 93 8.36 -16.44 8.19
C LYS A 93 7.83 -16.06 6.79
N PRO A 94 6.51 -16.08 6.48
CA PRO A 94 6.01 -15.63 5.18
C PRO A 94 6.42 -14.19 4.88
N PHE A 95 6.36 -13.30 5.88
CA PHE A 95 6.74 -11.89 5.75
C PHE A 95 8.22 -11.72 5.41
N VAL A 96 9.12 -12.43 6.09
CA VAL A 96 10.56 -12.40 5.79
C VAL A 96 10.83 -12.91 4.37
N THR A 97 10.21 -14.02 3.97
CA THR A 97 10.48 -14.61 2.65
C THR A 97 9.88 -13.82 1.51
N THR A 98 8.71 -13.18 1.69
CA THR A 98 8.09 -12.36 0.64
C THR A 98 8.66 -10.95 0.66
N ASN A 99 8.58 -10.24 1.78
CA ASN A 99 8.89 -8.82 1.83
C ASN A 99 10.40 -8.54 1.73
N VAL A 100 11.25 -9.41 2.29
CA VAL A 100 12.71 -9.21 2.28
C VAL A 100 13.37 -10.00 1.14
N GLN A 101 13.20 -11.33 1.11
CA GLN A 101 13.84 -12.17 0.10
C GLN A 101 13.25 -11.92 -1.30
N GLY A 102 11.93 -11.75 -1.43
CA GLY A 102 11.29 -11.43 -2.69
C GLY A 102 11.78 -10.08 -3.25
N THR A 103 11.87 -9.06 -2.42
CA THR A 103 12.43 -7.76 -2.80
C THR A 103 13.90 -7.86 -3.20
N GLN A 104 14.71 -8.65 -2.48
CA GLN A 104 16.11 -8.92 -2.88
C GLN A 104 16.20 -9.48 -4.30
N ILE A 105 15.37 -10.46 -4.64
CA ILE A 105 15.36 -11.08 -5.97
C ILE A 105 14.96 -10.06 -7.06
N LEU A 106 13.97 -9.20 -6.78
CA LEU A 106 13.58 -8.12 -7.70
C LEU A 106 14.72 -7.11 -7.90
N LEU A 107 15.41 -6.70 -6.83
CA LEU A 107 16.53 -5.76 -6.91
C LEU A 107 17.71 -6.33 -7.70
N GLU A 108 18.05 -7.61 -7.49
CA GLU A 108 19.10 -8.28 -8.25
C GLU A 108 18.75 -8.35 -9.75
N ALA A 109 17.51 -8.73 -10.07
CA ALA A 109 17.06 -8.78 -11.46
C ALA A 109 16.99 -7.38 -12.10
N ALA A 110 16.56 -6.36 -11.35
CA ALA A 110 16.55 -4.98 -11.78
C ALA A 110 17.95 -4.46 -12.12
N ASN A 111 18.93 -4.79 -11.28
CA ASN A 111 20.34 -4.44 -11.50
C ASN A 111 20.93 -5.13 -12.73
N GLU A 112 20.58 -6.39 -12.98
CA GLU A 112 20.98 -7.14 -14.17
C GLU A 112 20.28 -6.62 -15.44
N GLY A 113 19.03 -6.14 -15.32
CA GLY A 113 18.17 -5.69 -16.43
C GLY A 113 18.38 -4.24 -16.88
N ASN A 114 19.14 -3.43 -16.12
CA ASN A 114 19.36 -2.00 -16.36
C ASN A 114 18.05 -1.22 -16.55
N ILE A 115 17.12 -1.36 -15.61
CA ILE A 115 15.86 -0.61 -15.61
C ILE A 115 16.07 0.88 -15.31
N ASP A 116 15.17 1.73 -15.78
CA ASP A 116 15.25 3.18 -15.56
C ASP A 116 14.77 3.61 -14.16
N ARG A 117 13.83 2.85 -13.54
CA ARG A 117 13.23 3.17 -12.24
C ARG A 117 12.81 1.91 -11.46
N PHE A 118 13.12 1.87 -10.17
CA PHE A 118 12.61 0.89 -9.21
C PHE A 118 11.90 1.61 -8.08
N LEU A 119 10.56 1.50 -8.01
CA LEU A 119 9.77 2.10 -6.95
C LEU A 119 9.39 1.03 -5.92
N GLN A 120 9.96 1.14 -4.72
CA GLN A 120 9.63 0.30 -3.56
C GLN A 120 8.47 0.92 -2.80
N ILE A 121 7.35 0.20 -2.70
CA ILE A 121 6.20 0.63 -1.91
C ILE A 121 6.39 0.16 -0.47
N SER A 122 6.41 1.10 0.46
CA SER A 122 6.57 0.87 1.90
C SER A 122 5.39 1.45 2.70
N THR A 123 5.56 1.63 3.99
CA THR A 123 4.53 2.03 4.95
C THR A 123 5.11 2.95 6.01
N ASP A 124 4.30 3.83 6.57
CA ASP A 124 4.61 4.67 7.73
C ASP A 124 4.93 3.84 9.00
N GLU A 125 4.42 2.62 9.10
CA GLU A 125 4.70 1.72 10.23
C GLU A 125 6.20 1.43 10.44
N VAL A 126 7.04 1.65 9.42
CA VAL A 126 8.50 1.45 9.54
C VAL A 126 9.16 2.44 10.49
N TYR A 127 8.55 3.60 10.71
CA TYR A 127 9.03 4.60 11.67
C TYR A 127 8.69 4.28 13.13
N GLY A 128 7.71 3.41 13.37
CA GLY A 128 7.13 3.20 14.69
C GLY A 128 6.05 4.23 15.00
N GLN A 129 5.80 4.53 16.28
CA GLN A 129 4.75 5.47 16.68
C GLN A 129 5.32 6.86 17.02
N ILE A 130 4.50 7.89 16.80
CA ILE A 130 4.78 9.27 17.21
C ILE A 130 3.56 9.88 17.92
N LEU A 131 3.74 10.36 19.15
CA LEU A 131 2.64 10.92 19.95
C LEU A 131 2.45 12.42 19.69
N ASP A 132 3.51 13.12 19.29
CA ASP A 132 3.53 14.55 19.00
C ASP A 132 4.43 14.82 17.80
N GLY A 133 4.06 15.74 16.91
CA GLY A 133 4.75 16.00 15.66
C GLY A 133 4.40 15.01 14.55
N LYS A 134 5.27 14.92 13.55
CA LYS A 134 5.15 14.07 12.36
C LYS A 134 6.51 13.49 11.99
N PHE A 135 6.55 12.32 11.36
CA PHE A 135 7.77 11.73 10.82
C PHE A 135 8.14 12.36 9.47
N SER A 136 9.39 12.76 9.37
CA SER A 136 10.03 13.10 8.09
C SER A 136 10.73 11.88 7.47
N GLU A 137 11.15 11.98 6.22
CA GLU A 137 11.87 10.89 5.54
C GLU A 137 13.25 10.61 6.15
N ASP A 138 13.83 11.58 6.85
CA ASP A 138 15.14 11.49 7.53
C ASP A 138 15.08 10.85 8.93
N ASP A 139 13.86 10.60 9.46
CA ASP A 139 13.70 10.00 10.77
C ASP A 139 14.15 8.52 10.78
N PRO A 140 14.72 8.06 11.91
CA PRO A 140 15.17 6.68 12.06
C PRO A 140 14.00 5.69 12.02
N LEU A 141 14.25 4.50 11.50
CA LEU A 141 13.28 3.42 11.49
C LEU A 141 13.26 2.71 12.85
N ASP A 142 12.07 2.57 13.46
CA ASP A 142 11.83 1.87 14.73
C ASP A 142 10.58 0.97 14.65
N PRO A 143 10.54 -0.02 13.71
CA PRO A 143 9.36 -0.86 13.48
C PRO A 143 9.01 -1.69 14.71
N ARG A 144 7.71 -1.73 15.09
CA ARG A 144 7.26 -2.34 16.36
C ARG A 144 6.53 -3.68 16.19
N ASN A 145 6.38 -4.14 14.96
CA ASN A 145 5.80 -5.45 14.65
C ASN A 145 6.59 -6.15 13.52
N PRO A 146 6.46 -7.48 13.35
CA PRO A 146 7.23 -8.21 12.33
C PRO A 146 6.92 -7.78 10.88
N TYR A 147 5.69 -7.37 10.56
CA TYR A 147 5.37 -6.82 9.24
C TYR A 147 6.18 -5.54 8.97
N ALA A 148 6.08 -4.55 9.85
CA ALA A 148 6.81 -3.29 9.73
C ALA A 148 8.33 -3.52 9.67
N ALA A 149 8.87 -4.44 10.49
CA ALA A 149 10.28 -4.80 10.48
C ALA A 149 10.73 -5.39 9.13
N THR A 150 9.89 -6.21 8.47
CA THR A 150 10.21 -6.75 7.14
C THR A 150 10.11 -5.71 6.04
N LYS A 151 9.19 -4.75 6.15
CA LYS A 151 9.10 -3.60 5.22
C LYS A 151 10.33 -2.69 5.37
N ALA A 152 10.73 -2.36 6.60
CA ALA A 152 11.96 -1.63 6.88
C ALA A 152 13.20 -2.36 6.33
N GLY A 153 13.26 -3.69 6.46
CA GLY A 153 14.31 -4.52 5.87
C GLY A 153 14.36 -4.44 4.34
N ALA A 154 13.21 -4.40 3.68
CA ALA A 154 13.10 -4.21 2.24
C ALA A 154 13.56 -2.81 1.79
N ASP A 155 13.18 -1.76 2.54
CA ASP A 155 13.63 -0.39 2.30
C ASP A 155 15.16 -0.28 2.38
N LEU A 156 15.76 -0.83 3.44
CA LEU A 156 17.22 -0.80 3.63
C LEU A 156 17.97 -1.60 2.56
N LEU A 157 17.40 -2.71 2.07
CA LEU A 157 17.97 -3.44 0.93
C LEU A 157 17.92 -2.58 -0.33
N ALA A 158 16.78 -1.94 -0.63
CA ALA A 158 16.62 -1.09 -1.79
C ALA A 158 17.62 0.08 -1.78
N GLN A 159 17.78 0.77 -0.64
CA GLN A 159 18.80 1.82 -0.45
C GLN A 159 20.22 1.30 -0.65
N SER A 160 20.51 0.08 -0.16
CA SER A 160 21.86 -0.49 -0.34
C SER A 160 22.19 -0.78 -1.79
N PHE A 161 21.20 -1.15 -2.62
CA PHE A 161 21.39 -1.36 -4.06
C PHE A 161 21.59 -0.05 -4.82
N GLU A 162 20.89 1.01 -4.43
CA GLU A 162 21.17 2.36 -4.95
C GLU A 162 22.62 2.75 -4.66
N THR A 163 23.03 2.69 -3.39
CA THR A 163 24.38 3.12 -2.96
C THR A 163 25.52 2.27 -3.54
N THR A 164 25.31 0.95 -3.72
CA THR A 164 26.39 0.02 -4.10
C THR A 164 26.42 -0.32 -5.59
N HIS A 165 25.30 -0.15 -6.28
CA HIS A 165 25.13 -0.55 -7.68
C HIS A 165 24.61 0.57 -8.57
N ASP A 166 24.39 1.79 -8.03
CA ASP A 166 23.76 2.91 -8.73
C ASP A 166 22.38 2.54 -9.32
N LEU A 167 21.66 1.56 -8.68
CA LEU A 167 20.33 1.16 -9.13
C LEU A 167 19.35 2.34 -8.90
N PRO A 168 18.54 2.73 -9.89
CA PRO A 168 17.67 3.91 -9.80
C PRO A 168 16.44 3.65 -8.91
N VAL A 169 16.69 3.51 -7.61
CA VAL A 169 15.67 3.22 -6.58
C VAL A 169 14.98 4.50 -6.10
N LEU A 170 13.66 4.39 -5.90
CA LEU A 170 12.82 5.32 -5.15
C LEU A 170 12.03 4.53 -4.10
N ILE A 171 11.73 5.14 -2.97
CA ILE A 171 10.94 4.52 -1.92
C ILE A 171 9.78 5.43 -1.55
N THR A 172 8.59 4.86 -1.37
CA THR A 172 7.45 5.60 -0.80
C THR A 172 7.00 4.96 0.50
N ARG A 173 6.72 5.79 1.51
CA ARG A 173 6.14 5.39 2.79
C ARG A 173 4.79 6.04 2.92
N THR A 174 3.73 5.23 2.81
CA THR A 174 2.36 5.72 2.76
C THR A 174 1.62 5.45 4.07
N CYS A 175 0.74 6.37 4.44
CA CYS A 175 -0.21 6.21 5.54
C CYS A 175 -1.31 5.18 5.21
N ASN A 176 -2.32 5.03 6.10
CA ASN A 176 -3.38 4.05 5.91
C ASN A 176 -4.24 4.36 4.68
N ASN A 177 -4.20 3.45 3.71
CA ASN A 177 -5.03 3.52 2.51
C ASN A 177 -6.42 2.92 2.73
N PHE A 178 -7.43 3.49 2.10
CA PHE A 178 -8.78 2.92 2.01
C PHE A 178 -9.38 3.17 0.63
N GLY A 179 -10.36 2.35 0.24
CA GLY A 179 -11.02 2.50 -1.06
C GLY A 179 -11.50 1.19 -1.67
N PRO A 180 -11.94 1.22 -2.93
CA PRO A 180 -12.34 0.05 -3.72
C PRO A 180 -11.25 -1.03 -3.77
N ARG A 181 -11.65 -2.30 -3.83
CA ARG A 181 -10.77 -3.49 -3.91
C ARG A 181 -9.93 -3.78 -2.66
N GLN A 182 -10.13 -3.04 -1.55
CA GLN A 182 -9.46 -3.34 -0.29
C GLN A 182 -9.95 -4.67 0.28
N HIS A 183 -9.00 -5.48 0.82
CA HIS A 183 -9.33 -6.81 1.32
C HIS A 183 -10.39 -6.76 2.45
N PRO A 184 -11.41 -7.63 2.41
CA PRO A 184 -12.58 -7.59 3.31
C PRO A 184 -12.27 -7.71 4.81
N GLU A 185 -11.08 -8.16 5.19
CA GLU A 185 -10.66 -8.27 6.60
C GLU A 185 -10.15 -6.94 7.18
N LYS A 186 -9.84 -5.96 6.34
CA LYS A 186 -9.38 -4.64 6.80
C LYS A 186 -10.53 -3.84 7.41
N LEU A 187 -10.19 -2.89 8.31
CA LEU A 187 -11.16 -2.16 9.13
C LEU A 187 -12.34 -1.61 8.32
N ILE A 188 -12.07 -0.75 7.33
CA ILE A 188 -13.14 -0.05 6.59
C ILE A 188 -14.04 -1.02 5.82
N PRO A 189 -13.54 -1.91 4.93
CA PRO A 189 -14.42 -2.82 4.20
C PRO A 189 -15.13 -3.83 5.10
N LYS A 190 -14.49 -4.29 6.18
CA LYS A 190 -15.13 -5.17 7.16
C LYS A 190 -16.29 -4.48 7.83
N PHE A 191 -16.10 -3.25 8.30
CA PHE A 191 -17.13 -2.51 9.03
C PHE A 191 -18.29 -2.08 8.12
N ILE A 192 -18.02 -1.67 6.87
CA ILE A 192 -19.08 -1.42 5.88
C ILE A 192 -19.97 -2.65 5.70
N ARG A 193 -19.38 -3.82 5.49
CA ARG A 193 -20.14 -5.07 5.29
C ARG A 193 -20.92 -5.49 6.52
N ASN A 194 -20.30 -5.42 7.71
CA ASN A 194 -20.95 -5.75 8.96
C ASN A 194 -22.12 -4.79 9.23
N ALA A 195 -21.90 -3.48 9.11
CA ALA A 195 -22.96 -2.47 9.31
C ALA A 195 -24.16 -2.70 8.38
N ALA A 196 -23.89 -3.01 7.10
CA ALA A 196 -24.93 -3.24 6.09
C ALA A 196 -25.84 -4.43 6.42
N VAL A 197 -25.34 -5.42 7.17
CA VAL A 197 -26.14 -6.61 7.57
C VAL A 197 -26.54 -6.61 9.06
N GLY A 198 -26.23 -5.53 9.79
CA GLY A 198 -26.56 -5.40 11.22
C GLY A 198 -25.70 -6.27 12.14
N GLU A 199 -24.47 -6.60 11.74
CA GLU A 199 -23.48 -7.30 12.56
C GLU A 199 -22.59 -6.31 13.33
N ASN A 200 -22.04 -6.74 14.48
CA ASN A 200 -21.20 -5.90 15.33
C ASN A 200 -19.90 -5.46 14.63
N LEU A 201 -19.47 -4.24 14.97
CA LEU A 201 -18.22 -3.63 14.55
C LEU A 201 -17.20 -3.72 15.71
N PRO A 202 -16.27 -4.69 15.68
CA PRO A 202 -15.33 -4.89 16.80
C PRO A 202 -14.22 -3.81 16.78
N VAL A 203 -14.31 -2.86 17.72
CA VAL A 203 -13.33 -1.78 17.93
C VAL A 203 -12.32 -2.21 18.98
N TYR A 204 -11.04 -2.22 18.65
CA TYR A 204 -9.97 -2.57 19.60
C TYR A 204 -9.80 -1.51 20.68
N GLY A 205 -9.66 -1.95 21.96
CA GLY A 205 -9.47 -1.08 23.11
C GLY A 205 -10.64 -0.11 23.29
N ASP A 206 -10.37 1.17 23.38
CA ASP A 206 -11.36 2.25 23.42
C ASP A 206 -11.52 2.99 22.06
N GLY A 207 -10.85 2.50 21.02
CA GLY A 207 -10.87 3.09 19.68
C GLY A 207 -10.06 4.38 19.53
N SER A 208 -9.27 4.78 20.53
CA SER A 208 -8.52 6.04 20.54
C SER A 208 -7.24 6.04 19.68
N ASN A 209 -6.86 4.89 19.11
CA ASN A 209 -5.71 4.83 18.19
C ASN A 209 -5.95 5.70 16.96
N VAL A 210 -4.99 6.59 16.67
CA VAL A 210 -5.07 7.55 15.57
C VAL A 210 -4.32 7.02 14.36
N ARG A 211 -4.92 7.17 13.19
CA ARG A 211 -4.33 6.87 11.88
C ARG A 211 -4.53 8.03 10.93
N GLU A 212 -3.59 8.24 10.07
CA GLU A 212 -3.76 9.10 8.91
C GLU A 212 -4.34 8.28 7.77
N TRP A 213 -5.39 8.78 7.08
CA TRP A 213 -6.17 8.04 6.11
C TRP A 213 -6.15 8.69 4.74
N ILE A 214 -5.70 7.95 3.73
CA ILE A 214 -5.67 8.43 2.34
C ILE A 214 -6.58 7.57 1.44
N TYR A 215 -7.38 8.23 0.60
CA TYR A 215 -8.13 7.52 -0.42
C TYR A 215 -7.18 6.93 -1.47
N VAL A 216 -7.41 5.67 -1.87
CA VAL A 216 -6.45 4.90 -2.67
C VAL A 216 -6.11 5.54 -4.01
N GLU A 217 -7.03 6.29 -4.63
CA GLU A 217 -6.79 6.98 -5.89
C GLU A 217 -5.79 8.13 -5.72
N ASP A 218 -5.86 8.89 -4.61
CA ASP A 218 -4.86 9.91 -4.28
C ASP A 218 -3.48 9.29 -4.06
N ASN A 219 -3.43 8.13 -3.39
CA ASN A 219 -2.17 7.39 -3.25
C ASN A 219 -1.63 6.93 -4.62
N CYS A 220 -2.47 6.41 -5.52
CA CYS A 220 -2.04 6.01 -6.86
C CYS A 220 -1.47 7.20 -7.66
N ARG A 221 -2.10 8.37 -7.56
CA ARG A 221 -1.58 9.64 -8.14
C ARG A 221 -0.22 10.02 -7.56
N ALA A 222 -0.06 9.90 -6.24
CA ALA A 222 1.21 10.14 -5.56
C ALA A 222 2.32 9.21 -6.07
N LEU A 223 2.02 7.91 -6.15
CA LEU A 223 2.96 6.90 -6.63
C LEU A 223 3.39 7.15 -8.07
N ASP A 224 2.47 7.55 -8.94
CA ASP A 224 2.76 7.90 -10.34
C ASP A 224 3.66 9.15 -10.43
N VAL A 225 3.38 10.19 -9.64
CA VAL A 225 4.25 11.38 -9.56
C VAL A 225 5.65 11.01 -9.08
N VAL A 226 5.77 10.19 -8.03
CA VAL A 226 7.11 9.75 -7.55
C VAL A 226 7.81 8.88 -8.60
N LEU A 227 7.09 7.98 -9.26
CA LEU A 227 7.66 7.13 -10.30
C LEU A 227 8.23 7.95 -11.47
N ARG A 228 7.59 9.06 -11.86
CA ARG A 228 7.97 9.86 -13.02
C ARG A 228 8.92 11.01 -12.68
N GLU A 229 8.63 11.75 -11.60
CA GLU A 229 9.29 13.01 -11.26
C GLU A 229 10.19 12.90 -10.03
N GLY A 230 10.09 11.83 -9.25
CA GLY A 230 10.91 11.62 -8.06
C GLY A 230 12.41 11.55 -8.37
N ALA A 231 13.22 12.12 -7.50
CA ALA A 231 14.67 12.03 -7.58
C ALA A 231 15.14 10.63 -7.17
N VAL A 232 15.99 10.01 -8.00
CA VAL A 232 16.58 8.69 -7.70
C VAL A 232 17.38 8.76 -6.39
N GLY A 233 17.28 7.70 -5.60
CA GLY A 233 17.89 7.59 -4.27
C GLY A 233 17.04 8.18 -3.13
N GLU A 234 15.95 8.87 -3.45
CA GLU A 234 15.14 9.59 -2.48
C GLU A 234 13.94 8.77 -1.98
N MET A 235 13.52 9.11 -0.76
CA MET A 235 12.31 8.59 -0.13
C MET A 235 11.25 9.68 -0.08
N TYR A 236 9.98 9.28 -0.19
CA TYR A 236 8.83 10.19 -0.16
C TYR A 236 7.76 9.65 0.77
N ASN A 237 7.41 10.43 1.79
CA ASN A 237 6.24 10.17 2.62
C ASN A 237 4.98 10.59 1.85
N ILE A 238 3.93 9.77 1.94
CA ILE A 238 2.63 10.02 1.31
C ILE A 238 1.55 9.97 2.38
N GLY A 239 0.93 11.10 2.64
CA GLY A 239 -0.14 11.29 3.60
C GLY A 239 -1.19 12.26 3.08
N SER A 240 -2.35 12.31 3.73
CA SER A 240 -3.48 13.15 3.34
C SER A 240 -3.75 14.31 4.30
N HIS A 241 -2.96 14.43 5.37
CA HIS A 241 -3.20 15.31 6.52
C HIS A 241 -4.52 15.02 7.28
N THR A 242 -5.17 13.90 7.01
CA THR A 242 -6.43 13.52 7.63
C THR A 242 -6.20 12.47 8.71
N GLU A 243 -6.03 12.92 9.93
CA GLU A 243 -5.93 12.06 11.11
C GLU A 243 -7.32 11.81 11.70
N LYS A 244 -7.65 10.54 11.93
CA LYS A 244 -8.89 10.12 12.62
C LYS A 244 -8.59 8.97 13.57
N THR A 245 -9.29 8.95 14.70
CA THR A 245 -9.30 7.78 15.58
C THR A 245 -10.05 6.62 14.92
N ASN A 246 -9.77 5.39 15.36
CA ASN A 246 -10.53 4.22 14.89
C ASN A 246 -12.02 4.35 15.21
N LEU A 247 -12.37 5.00 16.34
CA LEU A 247 -13.76 5.27 16.71
C LEU A 247 -14.42 6.26 15.74
N GLU A 248 -13.79 7.40 15.43
CA GLU A 248 -14.31 8.39 14.46
C GLU A 248 -14.49 7.77 13.07
N VAL A 249 -13.58 6.88 12.64
CA VAL A 249 -13.76 6.15 11.36
C VAL A 249 -14.96 5.19 11.45
N THR A 250 -15.15 4.53 12.59
CA THR A 250 -16.28 3.61 12.79
C THR A 250 -17.61 4.35 12.74
N GLU A 251 -17.71 5.50 13.42
CA GLU A 251 -18.88 6.37 13.42
C GLU A 251 -19.19 6.90 12.01
N ALA A 252 -18.17 7.34 11.28
CA ALA A 252 -18.32 7.80 9.89
C ALA A 252 -18.83 6.68 8.95
N ILE A 253 -18.40 5.43 9.16
CA ILE A 253 -18.91 4.28 8.40
C ILE A 253 -20.39 4.01 8.73
N LEU A 254 -20.77 4.05 10.01
CA LEU A 254 -22.18 3.86 10.43
C LEU A 254 -23.08 4.92 9.82
N ASP A 255 -22.65 6.18 9.85
CA ASP A 255 -23.37 7.30 9.22
C ASP A 255 -23.52 7.09 7.71
N ALA A 256 -22.44 6.73 7.00
CA ALA A 256 -22.44 6.54 5.56
C ALA A 256 -23.30 5.33 5.12
N VAL A 257 -23.36 4.28 5.92
CA VAL A 257 -24.21 3.08 5.67
C VAL A 257 -25.66 3.31 6.13
N GLY A 258 -25.89 4.23 7.06
CA GLY A 258 -27.18 4.48 7.69
C GLY A 258 -27.53 3.43 8.76
N ALA A 259 -26.55 2.97 9.52
CA ALA A 259 -26.69 1.97 10.58
C ALA A 259 -26.56 2.61 11.97
N ASP A 260 -27.06 1.91 13.00
CA ASP A 260 -27.09 2.41 14.38
C ASP A 260 -25.74 2.26 15.09
N GLU A 261 -25.39 3.20 15.97
CA GLU A 261 -24.19 3.16 16.82
C GLU A 261 -24.18 1.97 17.80
N ASP A 262 -25.34 1.37 18.10
CA ASP A 262 -25.47 0.19 18.96
C ASP A 262 -24.70 -1.04 18.40
N LEU A 263 -24.25 -0.99 17.14
CA LEU A 263 -23.41 -2.03 16.53
C LEU A 263 -21.94 -1.95 16.95
N ILE A 264 -21.50 -0.86 17.61
CA ILE A 264 -20.12 -0.75 18.10
C ILE A 264 -19.91 -1.71 19.26
N GLU A 265 -18.92 -2.60 19.13
CA GLU A 265 -18.52 -3.54 20.18
C GLU A 265 -17.04 -3.33 20.52
N PHE A 266 -16.75 -2.86 21.74
CA PHE A 266 -15.36 -2.73 22.19
C PHE A 266 -14.81 -4.11 22.58
N VAL A 267 -13.64 -4.45 22.01
CA VAL A 267 -12.95 -5.73 22.23
C VAL A 267 -11.55 -5.50 22.79
N ASP A 268 -10.94 -6.55 23.33
CA ASP A 268 -9.57 -6.47 23.86
C ASP A 268 -8.59 -5.97 22.79
N ASP A 269 -7.69 -5.06 23.19
CA ASP A 269 -6.69 -4.50 22.28
C ASP A 269 -5.58 -5.50 21.98
N ARG A 270 -4.98 -5.39 20.80
CA ARG A 270 -3.87 -6.24 20.35
C ARG A 270 -2.54 -5.85 20.98
N ALA A 271 -1.65 -6.83 21.16
CA ALA A 271 -0.30 -6.57 21.66
C ALA A 271 0.50 -5.69 20.68
N GLY A 272 1.18 -4.67 21.21
CA GLY A 272 2.03 -3.79 20.39
C GLY A 272 1.26 -2.87 19.44
N HIS A 273 0.00 -2.55 19.78
CA HIS A 273 -0.81 -1.63 18.98
C HIS A 273 -0.29 -0.20 19.13
N ASP A 274 0.23 0.36 18.06
CA ASP A 274 0.74 1.73 18.03
C ASP A 274 -0.39 2.74 18.22
N GLN A 275 -0.11 3.79 19.00
CA GLN A 275 -1.12 4.79 19.32
C GLN A 275 -1.39 5.75 18.17
N ARG A 276 -0.35 6.24 17.48
CA ARG A 276 -0.50 7.23 16.41
C ARG A 276 0.61 7.11 15.37
N TYR A 277 0.24 7.31 14.10
CA TYR A 277 1.13 7.57 12.97
C TYR A 277 0.76 8.91 12.34
N ALA A 278 1.77 9.69 11.94
CA ALA A 278 1.57 10.91 11.15
C ALA A 278 2.85 11.23 10.36
N LEU A 279 2.70 11.70 9.14
CA LEU A 279 3.78 11.94 8.19
C LEU A 279 3.90 13.41 7.81
N GLU A 280 5.14 13.90 7.66
CA GLU A 280 5.43 15.11 6.89
C GLU A 280 5.42 14.76 5.40
N THR A 281 4.80 15.60 4.58
CA THR A 281 4.58 15.34 3.15
C THR A 281 5.13 16.46 2.24
N GLU A 282 5.81 17.43 2.82
CA GLU A 282 6.36 18.58 2.12
C GLU A 282 7.22 18.21 0.90
N LYS A 283 7.89 17.07 0.97
CA LYS A 283 8.78 16.60 -0.09
C LYS A 283 8.03 16.14 -1.34
N ILE A 284 6.93 15.41 -1.20
CA ILE A 284 6.10 15.01 -2.33
C ILE A 284 5.26 16.19 -2.83
N GLU A 285 4.80 17.07 -1.94
CA GLU A 285 4.10 18.31 -2.30
C GLU A 285 4.97 19.23 -3.16
N ALA A 286 6.29 19.25 -2.92
CA ALA A 286 7.24 19.98 -3.76
C ALA A 286 7.33 19.43 -5.20
N LEU A 287 6.90 18.18 -5.46
CA LEU A 287 6.72 17.62 -6.80
C LEU A 287 5.38 18.03 -7.45
N GLY A 288 4.55 18.81 -6.75
CA GLY A 288 3.25 19.29 -7.24
C GLY A 288 2.08 18.33 -6.98
N TRP A 289 2.26 17.32 -6.11
CA TRP A 289 1.17 16.46 -5.69
C TRP A 289 0.47 17.01 -4.44
N GLU A 290 -0.85 16.92 -4.43
CA GLU A 290 -1.71 17.17 -3.27
C GLU A 290 -2.87 16.16 -3.28
N PRO A 291 -3.37 15.71 -2.11
CA PRO A 291 -4.59 14.91 -2.06
C PRO A 291 -5.78 15.75 -2.52
N VAL A 292 -6.67 15.15 -3.30
CA VAL A 292 -7.87 15.85 -3.83
C VAL A 292 -9.17 15.37 -3.20
N TYR A 293 -9.18 14.17 -2.62
CA TYR A 293 -10.37 13.60 -2.00
C TYR A 293 -10.40 13.89 -0.51
N ALA A 294 -11.49 14.51 -0.03
CA ALA A 294 -11.80 14.52 1.39
C ALA A 294 -12.09 13.08 1.88
N PHE A 295 -11.84 12.80 3.15
CA PHE A 295 -12.08 11.47 3.72
C PHE A 295 -13.53 11.01 3.52
N GLU A 296 -14.47 11.89 3.76
CA GLU A 296 -15.92 11.63 3.64
C GLU A 296 -16.29 11.26 2.20
N GLU A 297 -15.77 11.98 1.20
CA GLU A 297 -16.00 11.66 -0.21
C GLU A 297 -15.41 10.30 -0.60
N GLY A 298 -14.18 10.03 -0.20
CA GLY A 298 -13.54 8.74 -0.42
C GLY A 298 -14.29 7.60 0.26
N LEU A 299 -14.84 7.86 1.47
CA LEU A 299 -15.63 6.87 2.20
C LEU A 299 -16.96 6.58 1.50
N GLU A 300 -17.70 7.58 1.04
CA GLU A 300 -18.94 7.39 0.27
C GLU A 300 -18.69 6.52 -0.97
N ARG A 301 -17.65 6.81 -1.76
CA ARG A 301 -17.24 6.00 -2.92
C ARG A 301 -16.88 4.56 -2.53
N THR A 302 -16.27 4.39 -1.36
CA THR A 302 -15.90 3.07 -0.84
C THR A 302 -17.14 2.28 -0.42
N VAL A 303 -18.08 2.91 0.27
CA VAL A 303 -19.38 2.31 0.65
C VAL A 303 -20.15 1.89 -0.61
N ASP A 304 -20.24 2.76 -1.60
CA ASP A 304 -20.91 2.46 -2.88
C ASP A 304 -20.29 1.23 -3.57
N TYR A 305 -18.98 1.10 -3.56
CA TYR A 305 -18.29 -0.06 -4.15
C TYR A 305 -18.62 -1.38 -3.46
N TYR A 306 -18.75 -1.38 -2.13
CA TYR A 306 -18.98 -2.62 -1.38
C TYR A 306 -20.45 -3.02 -1.26
N LEU A 307 -21.39 -2.09 -1.46
CA LEU A 307 -22.83 -2.33 -1.30
C LEU A 307 -23.61 -2.46 -2.62
N ASN A 308 -23.01 -2.08 -3.76
CA ASN A 308 -23.58 -2.21 -5.10
C ASN A 308 -22.85 -3.27 -5.92
#